data_2140ae7781cee751696995b5bf16c1f2
#
_entry.id   2140ae7781cee751696995b5bf16c1f2
#
_cell.length_a   1.000
_cell.length_b   1.000
_cell.length_c   1.000
_cell.angle_alpha   90.00
_cell.angle_beta   90.00
_cell.angle_gamma   90.00
#
_symmetry.space_group_name_H-M   'P 1'
#
loop_
_entity.id
_entity.type
_entity.pdbx_description
1 polymer ?
#
loop_
_entity_poly.entity_id
_entity_poly.type
_entity_poly.pdbx_seq_one_letter_code
_entity_poly.pdbx_strand_id
1 'polypeptide(L)'
;MKISDIKAIMEIVQTRSMSKTAERLFITQSALSQLLSRVEAELDAPLFYRTPGKPLELSDVGEQFYAMAKEVISTYDAFLLGLRTKPLNIGISMLVGKYIIEAMQNAIPNFSPEHYTFSELTLAEREMGVLNHSVDLAFSRLPVTAGPISYFVIRRDPIGIYLRKGSPKAALARRREGSKYPSLPISVLDGDPLCLPGNAPRIRKVTEDALRKYNVKPSNIIDVKNMPYMFQVANTGTYNCLYAKPIPDVNPDNFYWIEDCDITYDLAILYDKNSDRRAEIEELCQIMYRYYEMNPDLP
;
A
#
# COMPACT_ATOMS: atom_id res chain seq x y z
N MET A 1 29.89 12.18 -10.19
CA MET A 1 28.70 11.39 -9.78
C MET A 1 27.62 12.32 -9.23
N LYS A 2 26.33 12.11 -9.57
CA LYS A 2 25.18 12.90 -9.10
C LYS A 2 24.35 12.10 -8.10
N ILE A 3 23.56 12.76 -7.28
CA ILE A 3 22.60 12.10 -6.36
C ILE A 3 21.64 11.16 -7.12
N SER A 4 21.16 11.58 -8.30
CA SER A 4 20.34 10.74 -9.17
C SER A 4 21.06 9.46 -9.63
N ASP A 5 22.36 9.53 -9.84
CA ASP A 5 23.16 8.36 -10.24
C ASP A 5 23.24 7.35 -9.08
N ILE A 6 23.47 7.86 -7.86
CA ILE A 6 23.50 7.05 -6.63
C ILE A 6 22.14 6.36 -6.42
N LYS A 7 21.04 7.11 -6.50
CA LYS A 7 19.67 6.55 -6.36
C LYS A 7 19.39 5.47 -7.42
N ALA A 8 19.81 5.67 -8.68
CA ALA A 8 19.65 4.68 -9.74
C ALA A 8 20.44 3.38 -9.47
N ILE A 9 21.67 3.49 -8.96
CA ILE A 9 22.47 2.31 -8.61
C ILE A 9 21.86 1.56 -7.42
N MET A 10 21.36 2.26 -6.40
CA MET A 10 20.65 1.65 -5.28
C MET A 10 19.42 0.86 -5.77
N GLU A 11 18.70 1.37 -6.78
CA GLU A 11 17.56 0.66 -7.37
C GLU A 11 18.00 -0.61 -8.13
N ILE A 12 19.17 -0.59 -8.80
CA ILE A 12 19.74 -1.80 -9.41
C ILE A 12 20.01 -2.87 -8.35
N VAL A 13 20.54 -2.48 -7.19
CA VAL A 13 20.79 -3.41 -6.06
C VAL A 13 19.50 -4.09 -5.60
N GLN A 14 18.41 -3.33 -5.48
CA GLN A 14 17.12 -3.85 -5.04
C GLN A 14 16.49 -4.81 -6.05
N THR A 15 16.50 -4.44 -7.33
CA THR A 15 15.84 -5.24 -8.39
C THR A 15 16.69 -6.38 -8.90
N ARG A 16 18.01 -6.30 -8.75
CA ARG A 16 19.03 -7.19 -9.32
C ARG A 16 18.89 -7.39 -10.84
N SER A 17 18.26 -6.42 -11.53
CA SER A 17 17.94 -6.50 -12.97
C SER A 17 17.96 -5.14 -13.62
N MET A 18 18.77 -4.98 -14.68
CA MET A 18 18.84 -3.73 -15.46
C MET A 18 17.50 -3.37 -16.12
N SER A 19 16.79 -4.36 -16.65
CA SER A 19 15.51 -4.12 -17.34
C SER A 19 14.44 -3.67 -16.36
N LYS A 20 14.28 -4.37 -15.23
CA LYS A 20 13.31 -4.00 -14.17
C LYS A 20 13.62 -2.63 -13.57
N THR A 21 14.90 -2.32 -13.35
CA THR A 21 15.31 -1.00 -12.86
C THR A 21 14.98 0.11 -13.85
N ALA A 22 15.27 -0.10 -15.11
CA ALA A 22 14.98 0.88 -16.16
C ALA A 22 13.48 1.17 -16.26
N GLU A 23 12.66 0.13 -16.21
CA GLU A 23 11.20 0.26 -16.16
C GLU A 23 10.73 1.06 -14.93
N ARG A 24 11.24 0.76 -13.73
CA ARG A 24 10.91 1.47 -12.49
C ARG A 24 11.33 2.94 -12.50
N LEU A 25 12.46 3.25 -13.16
CA LEU A 25 12.96 4.61 -13.26
C LEU A 25 12.42 5.36 -14.47
N PHE A 26 11.55 4.74 -15.28
CA PHE A 26 10.98 5.30 -16.52
C PHE A 26 12.05 5.78 -17.51
N ILE A 27 13.16 5.03 -17.63
CA ILE A 27 14.25 5.28 -18.59
C ILE A 27 14.50 4.03 -19.43
N THR A 28 15.26 4.18 -20.51
CA THR A 28 15.67 3.03 -21.32
C THR A 28 16.77 2.23 -20.62
N GLN A 29 16.82 0.91 -20.86
CA GLN A 29 17.88 0.06 -20.32
C GLN A 29 19.27 0.52 -20.79
N SER A 30 19.39 1.04 -22.02
CA SER A 30 20.63 1.60 -22.55
C SER A 30 21.08 2.83 -21.77
N ALA A 31 20.16 3.74 -21.42
CA ALA A 31 20.47 4.91 -20.60
C ALA A 31 20.95 4.51 -19.20
N LEU A 32 20.29 3.53 -18.57
CA LEU A 32 20.71 3.00 -17.27
C LEU A 32 22.09 2.33 -17.35
N SER A 33 22.38 1.58 -18.43
CA SER A 33 23.67 0.93 -18.65
C SER A 33 24.79 1.96 -18.83
N GLN A 34 24.54 3.04 -19.59
CA GLN A 34 25.48 4.14 -19.74
C GLN A 34 25.74 4.87 -18.42
N LEU A 35 24.69 5.09 -17.59
CA LEU A 35 24.83 5.66 -16.27
C LEU A 35 25.74 4.80 -15.40
N LEU A 36 25.48 3.50 -15.32
CA LEU A 36 26.28 2.57 -14.52
C LEU A 36 27.72 2.55 -14.98
N SER A 37 27.98 2.40 -16.30
CA SER A 37 29.33 2.38 -16.86
C SER A 37 30.10 3.69 -16.59
N ARG A 38 29.43 4.84 -16.63
CA ARG A 38 30.05 6.13 -16.29
C ARG A 38 30.47 6.18 -14.82
N VAL A 39 29.63 5.68 -13.90
CA VAL A 39 29.95 5.67 -12.46
C VAL A 39 31.05 4.65 -12.16
N GLU A 40 31.01 3.45 -12.75
CA GLU A 40 32.09 2.45 -12.62
C GLU A 40 33.43 2.97 -13.16
N ALA A 41 33.39 3.73 -14.27
CA ALA A 41 34.61 4.39 -14.82
C ALA A 41 35.11 5.51 -13.90
N GLU A 42 34.22 6.28 -13.24
CA GLU A 42 34.62 7.32 -12.28
C GLU A 42 35.27 6.72 -11.04
N LEU A 43 34.85 5.51 -10.65
CA LEU A 43 35.37 4.78 -9.48
C LEU A 43 36.59 3.89 -9.82
N ASP A 44 36.90 3.74 -11.09
CA ASP A 44 37.90 2.79 -11.62
C ASP A 44 37.68 1.35 -11.13
N ALA A 45 36.43 0.96 -10.92
CA ALA A 45 36.06 -0.35 -10.41
C ALA A 45 34.63 -0.74 -10.81
N PRO A 46 34.36 -2.04 -11.06
CA PRO A 46 33.02 -2.54 -11.29
C PRO A 46 32.22 -2.58 -9.98
N LEU A 47 30.96 -2.13 -10.01
CA LEU A 47 30.04 -2.22 -8.89
C LEU A 47 29.25 -3.54 -8.87
N PHE A 48 29.12 -4.19 -10.03
CA PHE A 48 28.36 -5.42 -10.17
C PHE A 48 29.12 -6.50 -10.93
N TYR A 49 29.02 -7.74 -10.44
CA TYR A 49 29.39 -8.93 -11.21
C TYR A 49 28.30 -9.23 -12.24
N ARG A 50 28.70 -9.43 -13.51
CA ARG A 50 27.81 -9.71 -14.63
C ARG A 50 28.03 -11.16 -15.09
N THR A 51 27.25 -12.10 -14.54
CA THR A 51 27.26 -13.49 -14.99
C THR A 51 26.08 -13.73 -15.93
N PRO A 52 26.31 -14.17 -17.19
CA PRO A 52 25.23 -14.46 -18.12
C PRO A 52 24.17 -15.39 -17.52
N GLY A 53 22.87 -15.00 -17.59
CA GLY A 53 21.76 -15.79 -17.09
C GLY A 53 21.55 -15.75 -15.58
N LYS A 54 22.35 -14.99 -14.82
CA LYS A 54 22.15 -14.80 -13.37
C LYS A 54 21.73 -13.37 -13.04
N PRO A 55 21.02 -13.15 -11.90
CA PRO A 55 20.78 -11.81 -11.37
C PRO A 55 22.11 -11.07 -11.12
N LEU A 56 22.05 -9.74 -11.16
CA LEU A 56 23.20 -8.90 -10.82
C LEU A 56 23.54 -9.05 -9.33
N GLU A 57 24.83 -9.26 -9.04
CA GLU A 57 25.36 -9.35 -7.69
C GLU A 57 26.37 -8.22 -7.48
N LEU A 58 26.39 -7.63 -6.27
CA LEU A 58 27.38 -6.61 -5.93
C LEU A 58 28.80 -7.20 -5.95
N SER A 59 29.75 -6.42 -6.45
CA SER A 59 31.17 -6.65 -6.20
C SER A 59 31.56 -6.19 -4.78
N ASP A 60 32.77 -6.51 -4.33
CA ASP A 60 33.27 -6.02 -3.03
C ASP A 60 33.27 -4.48 -2.97
N VAL A 61 33.63 -3.82 -4.08
CA VAL A 61 33.53 -2.36 -4.21
C VAL A 61 32.07 -1.91 -4.25
N GLY A 62 31.21 -2.70 -4.89
CA GLY A 62 29.76 -2.45 -4.93
C GLY A 62 29.12 -2.48 -3.55
N GLU A 63 29.52 -3.40 -2.67
CA GLU A 63 29.03 -3.46 -1.30
C GLU A 63 29.45 -2.22 -0.49
N GLN A 64 30.71 -1.81 -0.60
CA GLN A 64 31.21 -0.60 0.03
C GLN A 64 30.50 0.65 -0.51
N PHE A 65 30.33 0.72 -1.85
CA PHE A 65 29.56 1.80 -2.47
C PHE A 65 28.12 1.84 -1.97
N TYR A 66 27.45 0.70 -1.87
CA TYR A 66 26.06 0.64 -1.41
C TYR A 66 25.91 1.06 0.06
N ALA A 67 26.87 0.70 0.92
CA ALA A 67 26.90 1.16 2.31
C ALA A 67 27.03 2.70 2.38
N MET A 68 28.01 3.27 1.67
CA MET A 68 28.20 4.72 1.56
C MET A 68 26.97 5.41 0.93
N ALA A 69 26.41 4.84 -0.13
CA ALA A 69 25.24 5.39 -0.82
C ALA A 69 24.04 5.54 0.11
N LYS A 70 23.79 4.57 0.99
CA LYS A 70 22.73 4.67 2.00
C LYS A 70 22.92 5.87 2.92
N GLU A 71 24.12 6.08 3.41
CA GLU A 71 24.44 7.22 4.30
C GLU A 71 24.31 8.57 3.58
N VAL A 72 24.85 8.67 2.36
CA VAL A 72 24.78 9.89 1.55
C VAL A 72 23.35 10.26 1.21
N ILE A 73 22.55 9.30 0.75
CA ILE A 73 21.15 9.54 0.39
C ILE A 73 20.33 9.88 1.65
N SER A 74 20.55 9.16 2.76
CA SER A 74 19.92 9.45 4.05
C SER A 74 20.20 10.89 4.51
N THR A 75 21.47 11.32 4.47
CA THR A 75 21.87 12.68 4.87
C THR A 75 21.30 13.74 3.91
N TYR A 76 21.31 13.47 2.61
CA TYR A 76 20.75 14.38 1.61
C TYR A 76 19.24 14.54 1.77
N ASP A 77 18.52 13.44 1.94
CA ASP A 77 17.07 13.47 2.14
C ASP A 77 16.69 14.13 3.48
N ALA A 78 17.46 13.89 4.56
CA ALA A 78 17.31 14.61 5.83
C ALA A 78 17.54 16.13 5.70
N PHE A 79 18.55 16.52 4.92
CA PHE A 79 18.80 17.95 4.64
C PHE A 79 17.63 18.58 3.87
N LEU A 80 17.14 17.94 2.81
CA LEU A 80 15.98 18.43 2.04
C LEU A 80 14.73 18.50 2.93
N LEU A 81 14.56 17.53 3.81
CA LEU A 81 13.46 17.51 4.76
C LEU A 81 13.56 18.69 5.76
N GLY A 82 14.75 18.98 6.26
CA GLY A 82 15.02 20.13 7.16
C GLY A 82 14.81 21.51 6.51
N LEU A 83 14.83 21.60 5.19
CA LEU A 83 14.50 22.84 4.48
C LEU A 83 12.98 23.09 4.36
N ARG A 84 12.15 22.12 4.70
CA ARG A 84 10.70 22.22 4.66
C ARG A 84 10.19 23.06 5.82
N THR A 85 9.57 24.19 5.53
CA THR A 85 9.16 25.18 6.55
C THR A 85 7.85 24.83 7.25
N LYS A 86 7.07 23.84 6.73
CA LYS A 86 5.78 23.44 7.30
C LYS A 86 5.62 21.90 7.25
N PRO A 87 5.06 21.30 8.30
CA PRO A 87 4.74 19.87 8.28
C PRO A 87 3.74 19.54 7.14
N LEU A 88 3.82 18.33 6.61
CA LEU A 88 2.87 17.82 5.64
C LEU A 88 1.60 17.39 6.37
N ASN A 89 0.47 18.02 6.04
CA ASN A 89 -0.81 17.72 6.67
C ASN A 89 -1.46 16.52 5.99
N ILE A 90 -1.66 15.44 6.72
CA ILE A 90 -2.09 14.14 6.20
C ILE A 90 -3.42 13.73 6.82
N GLY A 91 -4.43 13.55 5.97
CA GLY A 91 -5.71 12.98 6.36
C GLY A 91 -5.64 11.44 6.42
N ILE A 92 -6.02 10.86 7.55
CA ILE A 92 -6.05 9.41 7.78
C ILE A 92 -7.42 8.96 8.29
N SER A 93 -7.67 7.66 8.21
CA SER A 93 -8.90 7.06 8.72
C SER A 93 -8.73 6.67 10.20
N MET A 94 -9.77 6.83 11.00
CA MET A 94 -9.78 6.41 12.41
C MET A 94 -9.46 4.92 12.60
N LEU A 95 -9.91 4.04 11.70
CA LEU A 95 -9.74 2.60 11.88
C LEU A 95 -8.35 2.09 11.51
N VAL A 96 -7.79 2.61 10.39
CA VAL A 96 -6.55 2.07 9.83
C VAL A 96 -5.40 3.08 9.82
N GLY A 97 -5.64 4.28 10.33
CA GLY A 97 -4.64 5.37 10.32
C GLY A 97 -3.34 5.01 11.02
N LYS A 98 -3.41 4.30 12.15
CA LYS A 98 -2.22 3.85 12.88
C LYS A 98 -1.31 2.95 12.03
N TYR A 99 -1.87 2.06 11.22
CA TYR A 99 -1.07 1.19 10.33
C TYR A 99 -0.41 1.98 9.19
N ILE A 100 -1.07 3.07 8.75
CA ILE A 100 -0.46 4.00 7.79
C ILE A 100 0.72 4.73 8.41
N ILE A 101 0.58 5.21 9.65
CA ILE A 101 1.67 5.88 10.37
C ILE A 101 2.85 4.92 10.59
N GLU A 102 2.58 3.69 11.04
CA GLU A 102 3.59 2.64 11.20
C GLU A 102 4.29 2.32 9.86
N ALA A 103 3.52 2.22 8.77
CA ALA A 103 4.07 2.01 7.44
C ALA A 103 4.96 3.17 7.00
N MET A 104 4.56 4.43 7.25
CA MET A 104 5.39 5.61 6.96
C MET A 104 6.68 5.62 7.79
N GLN A 105 6.60 5.29 9.10
CA GLN A 105 7.78 5.19 9.97
C GLN A 105 8.80 4.17 9.47
N ASN A 106 8.33 3.05 8.94
CA ASN A 106 9.20 1.99 8.43
C ASN A 106 9.67 2.23 6.98
N ALA A 107 8.88 2.93 6.18
CA ALA A 107 9.17 3.16 4.76
C ALA A 107 10.07 4.37 4.52
N ILE A 108 9.91 5.43 5.32
CA ILE A 108 10.58 6.71 5.10
C ILE A 108 11.93 6.71 5.84
N PRO A 109 13.05 6.82 5.11
CA PRO A 109 14.36 6.96 5.75
C PRO A 109 14.39 8.20 6.67
N ASN A 110 14.91 8.03 7.89
CA ASN A 110 14.99 9.10 8.90
C ASN A 110 13.63 9.80 9.16
N PHE A 111 12.57 9.01 9.25
CA PHE A 111 11.25 9.52 9.57
C PHE A 111 11.31 10.39 10.84
N SER A 112 10.85 11.63 10.74
CA SER A 112 10.72 12.54 11.86
C SER A 112 9.27 13.00 12.01
N PRO A 113 8.61 12.71 13.15
CA PRO A 113 7.18 13.03 13.35
C PRO A 113 6.87 14.51 13.17
N GLU A 114 7.79 15.41 13.46
CA GLU A 114 7.62 16.86 13.33
C GLU A 114 7.41 17.35 11.90
N HIS A 115 7.77 16.53 10.90
CA HIS A 115 7.52 16.84 9.48
C HIS A 115 6.12 16.48 8.99
N TYR A 116 5.32 15.88 9.86
CA TYR A 116 3.98 15.40 9.50
C TYR A 116 2.96 15.78 10.56
N THR A 117 1.80 16.23 10.12
CA THR A 117 0.62 16.40 10.97
C THR A 117 -0.44 15.41 10.51
N PHE A 118 -0.92 14.55 11.40
CA PHE A 118 -1.95 13.57 11.09
C PHE A 118 -3.30 14.00 11.65
N SER A 119 -4.31 14.03 10.78
CA SER A 119 -5.68 14.33 11.14
C SER A 119 -6.57 13.11 10.90
N GLU A 120 -7.24 12.62 11.93
CA GLU A 120 -8.24 11.57 11.79
C GLU A 120 -9.52 12.15 11.22
N LEU A 121 -9.86 11.73 10.02
CA LEU A 121 -10.96 12.29 9.23
C LEU A 121 -11.87 11.18 8.71
N THR A 122 -13.14 11.47 8.62
CA THR A 122 -14.11 10.64 7.90
C THR A 122 -13.78 10.60 6.41
N LEU A 123 -14.42 9.70 5.68
CA LEU A 123 -14.22 9.58 4.23
C LEU A 123 -14.48 10.90 3.48
N ALA A 124 -15.62 11.55 3.78
CA ALA A 124 -15.99 12.80 3.14
C ALA A 124 -15.04 13.95 3.52
N GLU A 125 -14.64 14.02 4.79
CA GLU A 125 -13.70 15.04 5.25
C GLU A 125 -12.32 14.88 4.62
N ARG A 126 -11.83 13.66 4.37
CA ARG A 126 -10.56 13.44 3.65
C ARG A 126 -10.62 13.98 2.22
N GLU A 127 -11.70 13.69 1.49
CA GLU A 127 -11.86 14.20 0.13
C GLU A 127 -12.03 15.73 0.10
N MET A 128 -12.89 16.24 0.97
CA MET A 128 -13.10 17.69 1.08
C MET A 128 -11.83 18.40 1.58
N GLY A 129 -11.09 17.79 2.48
CA GLY A 129 -9.84 18.32 3.01
C GLY A 129 -8.76 18.50 1.93
N VAL A 130 -8.68 17.59 0.97
CA VAL A 130 -7.79 17.74 -0.20
C VAL A 130 -8.29 18.86 -1.11
N LEU A 131 -9.60 18.95 -1.36
CA LEU A 131 -10.18 19.96 -2.24
C LEU A 131 -10.08 21.38 -1.68
N ASN A 132 -10.21 21.56 -0.38
CA ASN A 132 -10.13 22.87 0.29
C ASN A 132 -8.76 23.17 0.91
N HIS A 133 -7.77 22.30 0.65
CA HIS A 133 -6.39 22.43 1.13
C HIS A 133 -6.25 22.45 2.67
N SER A 134 -7.21 21.92 3.42
CA SER A 134 -7.05 21.74 4.88
C SER A 134 -6.13 20.56 5.22
N VAL A 135 -5.93 19.62 4.29
CA VAL A 135 -4.86 18.64 4.27
C VAL A 135 -4.14 18.68 2.93
N ASP A 136 -2.83 18.43 2.92
CA ASP A 136 -2.03 18.39 1.70
C ASP A 136 -2.29 17.12 0.90
N LEU A 137 -2.52 16.02 1.62
CA LEU A 137 -2.89 14.72 1.06
C LEU A 137 -3.77 13.92 2.03
N ALA A 138 -4.41 12.87 1.52
CA ALA A 138 -5.15 11.94 2.36
C ALA A 138 -4.99 10.49 1.91
N PHE A 139 -4.75 9.59 2.85
CA PHE A 139 -4.84 8.16 2.58
C PHE A 139 -6.31 7.74 2.55
N SER A 140 -6.73 7.13 1.47
CA SER A 140 -8.13 6.77 1.27
C SER A 140 -8.28 5.51 0.43
N ARG A 141 -9.47 4.93 0.47
CA ARG A 141 -9.85 3.80 -0.40
C ARG A 141 -10.60 4.32 -1.62
N LEU A 142 -10.42 3.65 -2.76
CA LEU A 142 -11.14 4.00 -3.99
C LEU A 142 -12.54 3.35 -4.04
N PRO A 143 -13.46 3.89 -4.87
CA PRO A 143 -13.33 5.05 -5.74
C PRO A 143 -13.45 6.39 -4.99
N VAL A 144 -12.87 7.45 -5.53
CA VAL A 144 -13.12 8.84 -5.08
C VAL A 144 -14.53 9.26 -5.49
N THR A 145 -15.23 9.97 -4.63
CA THR A 145 -16.62 10.41 -4.87
C THR A 145 -16.80 11.93 -4.96
N ALA A 146 -15.87 12.71 -4.40
CA ALA A 146 -15.92 14.15 -4.42
C ALA A 146 -14.98 14.74 -5.49
N GLY A 147 -15.49 15.48 -6.45
CA GLY A 147 -14.78 16.39 -7.35
C GLY A 147 -13.53 15.87 -8.07
N PRO A 148 -12.75 16.77 -8.66
CA PRO A 148 -11.56 16.43 -9.43
C PRO A 148 -10.33 16.26 -8.51
N ILE A 149 -10.29 15.21 -7.72
CA ILE A 149 -9.14 14.84 -6.88
C ILE A 149 -8.23 13.92 -7.65
N SER A 150 -6.93 14.23 -7.67
CA SER A 150 -5.92 13.31 -8.17
C SER A 150 -5.61 12.25 -7.13
N TYR A 151 -5.25 11.06 -7.58
CA TYR A 151 -4.85 9.99 -6.67
C TYR A 151 -3.74 9.11 -7.27
N PHE A 152 -2.99 8.51 -6.38
CA PHE A 152 -2.00 7.50 -6.71
C PHE A 152 -2.31 6.21 -5.93
N VAL A 153 -2.49 5.10 -6.64
CA VAL A 153 -2.75 3.80 -6.01
C VAL A 153 -1.45 3.26 -5.45
N ILE A 154 -1.36 3.13 -4.13
CA ILE A 154 -0.19 2.61 -3.44
C ILE A 154 -0.28 1.11 -3.15
N ARG A 155 -1.51 0.55 -3.16
CA ARG A 155 -1.73 -0.88 -2.96
C ARG A 155 -3.09 -1.32 -3.50
N ARG A 156 -3.11 -2.47 -4.17
CA ARG A 156 -4.34 -3.13 -4.59
C ARG A 156 -4.63 -4.31 -3.66
N ASP A 157 -5.63 -4.16 -2.81
CA ASP A 157 -5.99 -5.19 -1.85
C ASP A 157 -7.12 -6.07 -2.36
N PRO A 158 -6.93 -7.40 -2.48
CA PRO A 158 -8.03 -8.31 -2.74
C PRO A 158 -9.02 -8.26 -1.56
N ILE A 159 -10.27 -8.64 -1.82
CA ILE A 159 -11.28 -8.72 -0.75
C ILE A 159 -11.12 -10.05 -0.01
N GLY A 160 -11.30 -9.99 1.31
CA GLY A 160 -11.37 -11.16 2.16
C GLY A 160 -12.70 -11.25 2.92
N ILE A 161 -12.94 -12.41 3.49
CA ILE A 161 -14.12 -12.72 4.30
C ILE A 161 -13.70 -12.82 5.76
N TYR A 162 -14.36 -12.07 6.63
CA TYR A 162 -14.46 -12.40 8.04
C TYR A 162 -15.65 -13.35 8.19
N LEU A 163 -15.36 -14.64 8.21
CA LEU A 163 -16.37 -15.67 8.34
C LEU A 163 -16.90 -15.68 9.77
N ARG A 164 -18.21 -15.79 9.93
CA ARG A 164 -18.83 -15.87 11.27
C ARG A 164 -18.25 -17.03 12.06
N LYS A 165 -17.91 -16.76 13.30
CA LYS A 165 -17.28 -17.74 14.20
C LYS A 165 -18.13 -19.01 14.31
N GLY A 166 -17.49 -20.17 14.16
CA GLY A 166 -18.19 -21.45 14.24
C GLY A 166 -18.94 -21.86 12.97
N SER A 167 -18.78 -21.13 11.85
CA SER A 167 -19.37 -21.54 10.58
C SER A 167 -18.80 -22.88 10.11
N PRO A 168 -19.64 -23.88 9.77
CA PRO A 168 -19.17 -25.14 9.20
C PRO A 168 -18.45 -24.97 7.85
N LYS A 169 -18.70 -23.86 7.16
CA LYS A 169 -18.06 -23.54 5.87
C LYS A 169 -16.55 -23.25 6.02
N ALA A 170 -16.06 -23.02 7.23
CA ALA A 170 -14.61 -22.95 7.51
C ALA A 170 -13.85 -24.24 7.09
N ALA A 171 -14.52 -25.39 7.10
CA ALA A 171 -13.95 -26.66 6.64
C ALA A 171 -13.63 -26.68 5.13
N LEU A 172 -14.19 -25.77 4.33
CA LEU A 172 -13.90 -25.60 2.91
C LEU A 172 -12.62 -24.81 2.64
N ALA A 173 -12.00 -24.27 3.68
CA ALA A 173 -10.82 -23.42 3.56
C ALA A 173 -9.63 -24.19 2.99
N ARG A 174 -8.90 -23.52 2.10
CA ARG A 174 -7.68 -24.05 1.47
C ARG A 174 -6.47 -23.26 1.93
N ARG A 175 -5.36 -23.95 2.13
CA ARG A 175 -4.09 -23.28 2.40
C ARG A 175 -3.67 -22.44 1.20
N ARG A 176 -3.33 -21.18 1.44
CA ARG A 176 -2.79 -20.27 0.43
C ARG A 176 -1.28 -20.20 0.60
N GLU A 177 -0.54 -20.57 -0.44
CA GLU A 177 0.92 -20.50 -0.43
C GLU A 177 1.40 -19.06 -0.25
N GLY A 178 2.40 -18.83 0.59
CA GLY A 178 2.94 -17.50 0.88
C GLY A 178 2.05 -16.60 1.73
N SER A 179 0.90 -17.10 2.25
CA SER A 179 0.01 -16.32 3.11
C SER A 179 -0.22 -16.98 4.47
N LYS A 180 -0.27 -16.14 5.51
CA LYS A 180 -0.67 -16.56 6.86
C LYS A 180 -2.14 -17.04 6.90
N TYR A 181 -3.00 -16.45 6.07
CA TYR A 181 -4.43 -16.69 6.08
C TYR A 181 -4.84 -17.65 4.97
N PRO A 182 -5.74 -18.62 5.25
CA PRO A 182 -6.29 -19.51 4.24
C PRO A 182 -7.25 -18.76 3.31
N SER A 183 -7.71 -19.43 2.25
CA SER A 183 -8.69 -18.90 1.30
C SER A 183 -9.98 -19.70 1.29
N LEU A 184 -11.06 -19.04 0.86
CA LEU A 184 -12.37 -19.59 0.62
C LEU A 184 -12.92 -19.09 -0.72
N PRO A 185 -13.72 -19.86 -1.43
CA PRO A 185 -14.47 -19.34 -2.58
C PRO A 185 -15.56 -18.36 -2.12
N ILE A 186 -15.88 -17.36 -2.93
CA ILE A 186 -16.92 -16.36 -2.60
C ILE A 186 -18.30 -17.00 -2.39
N SER A 187 -18.54 -18.14 -3.02
CA SER A 187 -19.77 -18.90 -2.90
C SER A 187 -20.11 -19.36 -1.48
N VAL A 188 -19.16 -19.33 -0.55
CA VAL A 188 -19.44 -19.61 0.88
C VAL A 188 -20.42 -18.62 1.50
N LEU A 189 -20.58 -17.44 0.89
CA LEU A 189 -21.54 -16.43 1.34
C LEU A 189 -22.97 -16.72 0.83
N ASP A 190 -23.13 -17.63 -0.11
CA ASP A 190 -24.45 -17.97 -0.64
C ASP A 190 -25.31 -18.64 0.43
N GLY A 191 -26.52 -18.13 0.62
CA GLY A 191 -27.44 -18.58 1.67
C GLY A 191 -27.03 -18.19 3.12
N ASP A 192 -25.88 -17.55 3.33
CA ASP A 192 -25.39 -17.14 4.64
C ASP A 192 -25.76 -15.68 4.97
N PRO A 193 -25.94 -15.34 6.24
CA PRO A 193 -26.22 -13.96 6.63
C PRO A 193 -24.98 -13.08 6.54
N LEU A 194 -25.15 -11.85 6.03
CA LEU A 194 -24.09 -10.88 5.80
C LEU A 194 -24.37 -9.58 6.53
N CYS A 195 -23.35 -8.97 7.11
CA CYS A 195 -23.45 -7.62 7.63
C CYS A 195 -22.60 -6.64 6.81
N LEU A 196 -23.15 -5.45 6.57
CA LEU A 196 -22.51 -4.38 5.82
C LEU A 196 -22.46 -3.09 6.65
N PRO A 197 -21.43 -2.26 6.48
CA PRO A 197 -21.34 -1.00 7.19
C PRO A 197 -22.24 0.06 6.52
N GLY A 198 -23.21 0.58 7.24
CA GLY A 198 -24.14 1.60 6.73
C GLY A 198 -23.49 2.95 6.46
N ASN A 199 -22.40 3.28 7.18
CA ASN A 199 -21.66 4.54 7.03
C ASN A 199 -20.35 4.44 6.25
N ALA A 200 -20.08 3.33 5.61
CA ALA A 200 -18.90 3.12 4.76
C ALA A 200 -19.31 2.73 3.34
N PRO A 201 -19.82 3.67 2.54
CA PRO A 201 -20.46 3.39 1.26
C PRO A 201 -19.55 2.73 0.24
N ARG A 202 -18.23 2.93 0.34
CA ARG A 202 -17.27 2.34 -0.60
C ARG A 202 -17.11 0.84 -0.42
N ILE A 203 -16.82 0.38 0.80
CA ILE A 203 -16.70 -1.07 1.03
C ILE A 203 -18.03 -1.76 0.83
N ARG A 204 -19.13 -1.11 1.15
CA ARG A 204 -20.47 -1.59 0.84
C ARG A 204 -20.65 -1.80 -0.65
N LYS A 205 -20.36 -0.78 -1.47
CA LYS A 205 -20.45 -0.85 -2.92
C LYS A 205 -19.56 -1.97 -3.48
N VAL A 206 -18.32 -2.04 -3.06
CA VAL A 206 -17.37 -3.08 -3.47
C VAL A 206 -17.91 -4.48 -3.14
N THR A 207 -18.48 -4.66 -1.95
CA THR A 207 -19.12 -5.91 -1.53
C THR A 207 -20.33 -6.24 -2.41
N GLU A 208 -21.23 -5.28 -2.61
CA GLU A 208 -22.45 -5.49 -3.43
C GLU A 208 -22.11 -5.81 -4.91
N ASP A 209 -21.07 -5.15 -5.45
CA ASP A 209 -20.57 -5.41 -6.79
C ASP A 209 -19.97 -6.83 -6.90
N ALA A 210 -19.23 -7.29 -5.88
CA ALA A 210 -18.73 -8.66 -5.80
C ALA A 210 -19.86 -9.69 -5.75
N LEU A 211 -20.82 -9.52 -4.85
CA LEU A 211 -21.98 -10.44 -4.74
C LEU A 211 -22.74 -10.53 -6.07
N ARG A 212 -22.95 -9.39 -6.74
CA ARG A 212 -23.64 -9.34 -8.04
C ARG A 212 -22.85 -10.02 -9.13
N LYS A 213 -21.55 -9.72 -9.25
CA LYS A 213 -20.67 -10.28 -10.29
C LYS A 213 -20.58 -11.80 -10.22
N TYR A 214 -20.51 -12.33 -9.01
CA TYR A 214 -20.38 -13.78 -8.76
C TYR A 214 -21.70 -14.48 -8.46
N ASN A 215 -22.84 -13.77 -8.64
CA ASN A 215 -24.20 -14.30 -8.43
C ASN A 215 -24.40 -14.94 -7.05
N VAL A 216 -23.82 -14.36 -6.00
CA VAL A 216 -23.94 -14.80 -4.60
C VAL A 216 -25.12 -14.10 -3.95
N LYS A 217 -25.99 -14.86 -3.30
CA LYS A 217 -27.23 -14.37 -2.66
C LYS A 217 -27.21 -14.69 -1.17
N PRO A 218 -26.79 -13.75 -0.31
CA PRO A 218 -26.91 -13.91 1.14
C PRO A 218 -28.36 -14.14 1.58
N SER A 219 -28.57 -14.92 2.63
CA SER A 219 -29.92 -15.18 3.16
C SER A 219 -30.56 -13.93 3.78
N ASN A 220 -29.72 -13.07 4.35
CA ASN A 220 -30.13 -11.81 4.96
C ASN A 220 -28.92 -10.84 4.94
N ILE A 221 -29.20 -9.54 4.78
CA ILE A 221 -28.23 -8.48 4.88
C ILE A 221 -28.68 -7.50 5.94
N ILE A 222 -27.83 -7.24 6.94
CA ILE A 222 -28.06 -6.21 7.94
C ILE A 222 -27.07 -5.07 7.80
N ASP A 223 -27.51 -3.87 8.19
CA ASP A 223 -26.68 -2.69 8.28
C ASP A 223 -26.17 -2.50 9.72
N VAL A 224 -24.87 -2.25 9.85
CA VAL A 224 -24.28 -1.82 11.13
C VAL A 224 -23.79 -0.38 11.02
N LYS A 225 -23.88 0.36 12.12
CA LYS A 225 -23.59 1.82 12.10
C LYS A 225 -22.13 2.14 11.83
N ASN A 226 -21.20 1.25 12.18
CA ASN A 226 -19.77 1.48 11.94
C ASN A 226 -19.01 0.18 11.71
N MET A 227 -17.82 0.31 11.14
CA MET A 227 -16.97 -0.83 10.78
C MET A 227 -16.50 -1.67 11.99
N PRO A 228 -16.09 -1.11 13.14
CA PRO A 228 -15.75 -1.92 14.31
C PRO A 228 -16.84 -2.89 14.73
N TYR A 229 -18.09 -2.47 14.70
CA TYR A 229 -19.23 -3.36 15.01
C TYR A 229 -19.44 -4.44 13.95
N MET A 230 -19.15 -4.16 12.68
CA MET A 230 -19.22 -5.16 11.62
C MET A 230 -18.32 -6.37 11.94
N PHE A 231 -17.09 -6.12 12.35
CA PHE A 231 -16.15 -7.19 12.72
C PHE A 231 -16.57 -7.90 14.03
N GLN A 232 -17.09 -7.15 15.00
CA GLN A 232 -17.62 -7.75 16.22
C GLN A 232 -18.74 -8.72 15.94
N VAL A 233 -19.67 -8.36 15.05
CA VAL A 233 -20.80 -9.21 14.66
C VAL A 233 -20.31 -10.51 14.01
N ALA A 234 -19.26 -10.49 13.20
CA ALA A 234 -18.64 -11.70 12.68
C ALA A 234 -18.03 -12.56 13.79
N ASN A 235 -17.36 -11.95 14.77
CA ASN A 235 -16.76 -12.65 15.91
C ASN A 235 -17.80 -13.28 16.85
N THR A 236 -19.04 -12.76 16.91
CA THR A 236 -20.14 -13.37 17.69
C THR A 236 -20.73 -14.61 17.01
N GLY A 237 -20.35 -14.92 15.78
CA GLY A 237 -20.85 -16.07 15.05
C GLY A 237 -22.19 -15.85 14.34
N THR A 238 -22.69 -14.61 14.29
CA THR A 238 -24.02 -14.33 13.75
C THR A 238 -24.02 -14.01 12.26
N TYR A 239 -23.09 -13.16 11.79
CA TYR A 239 -23.03 -12.71 10.40
C TYR A 239 -21.59 -12.76 9.85
N ASN A 240 -21.47 -12.98 8.56
CA ASN A 240 -20.20 -12.78 7.84
C ASN A 240 -20.04 -11.30 7.50
N CYS A 241 -18.79 -10.88 7.21
CA CYS A 241 -18.53 -9.57 6.60
C CYS A 241 -17.33 -9.63 5.65
N LEU A 242 -17.21 -8.66 4.77
CA LEU A 242 -16.09 -8.56 3.83
C LEU A 242 -15.25 -7.33 4.14
N TYR A 243 -13.94 -7.50 3.98
CA TYR A 243 -13.00 -6.40 4.04
C TYR A 243 -11.73 -6.73 3.25
N ALA A 244 -10.95 -5.70 2.89
CA ALA A 244 -9.79 -5.86 2.04
C ALA A 244 -8.59 -6.54 2.71
N LYS A 245 -8.48 -6.49 4.03
CA LYS A 245 -7.30 -6.98 4.76
C LYS A 245 -7.70 -7.51 6.13
N PRO A 246 -6.91 -8.45 6.68
CA PRO A 246 -7.01 -8.75 8.10
C PRO A 246 -6.61 -7.51 8.90
N ILE A 247 -7.41 -7.18 9.90
CA ILE A 247 -7.12 -6.10 10.85
C ILE A 247 -6.67 -6.73 12.15
N PRO A 248 -5.41 -6.59 12.57
CA PRO A 248 -4.85 -7.32 13.72
C PRO A 248 -5.63 -7.15 15.01
N ASP A 249 -6.15 -5.94 15.27
CA ASP A 249 -6.92 -5.63 16.48
C ASP A 249 -8.36 -6.16 16.48
N VAL A 250 -8.78 -6.78 15.39
CA VAL A 250 -10.17 -7.22 15.21
C VAL A 250 -10.31 -8.75 15.28
N ASN A 251 -9.31 -9.46 15.84
CA ASN A 251 -9.24 -10.91 15.88
C ASN A 251 -9.33 -11.55 14.49
N PRO A 252 -8.19 -11.62 13.78
CA PRO A 252 -8.15 -12.08 12.39
C PRO A 252 -8.25 -13.62 12.24
N ASP A 253 -8.46 -14.37 13.30
CA ASP A 253 -8.48 -15.85 13.26
C ASP A 253 -9.59 -16.41 12.36
N ASN A 254 -10.62 -15.64 12.10
CA ASN A 254 -11.71 -15.99 11.18
C ASN A 254 -11.66 -15.25 9.85
N PHE A 255 -10.50 -14.66 9.50
CA PHE A 255 -10.27 -14.03 8.20
C PHE A 255 -9.78 -15.05 7.16
N TYR A 256 -10.36 -14.98 5.98
CA TYR A 256 -10.03 -15.81 4.81
C TYR A 256 -9.94 -14.92 3.57
N TRP A 257 -8.94 -15.17 2.73
CA TRP A 257 -8.91 -14.57 1.41
C TRP A 257 -10.01 -15.18 0.53
N ILE A 258 -10.53 -14.40 -0.41
CA ILE A 258 -11.40 -14.93 -1.48
C ILE A 258 -10.49 -15.35 -2.64
N GLU A 259 -10.55 -16.64 -3.02
CA GLU A 259 -9.64 -17.20 -4.04
C GLU A 259 -10.09 -16.96 -5.48
N ASP A 260 -11.40 -16.75 -5.70
CA ASP A 260 -12.05 -16.67 -6.99
C ASP A 260 -12.70 -15.31 -7.29
N CYS A 261 -12.27 -14.26 -6.60
CA CYS A 261 -12.76 -12.89 -6.77
C CYS A 261 -11.63 -11.96 -7.19
N ASP A 262 -11.79 -11.28 -8.32
CA ASP A 262 -10.84 -10.32 -8.89
C ASP A 262 -11.13 -8.86 -8.47
N ILE A 263 -12.14 -8.64 -7.62
CA ILE A 263 -12.49 -7.31 -7.13
C ILE A 263 -11.52 -6.90 -6.02
N THR A 264 -11.02 -5.68 -6.13
CA THR A 264 -10.07 -5.10 -5.17
C THR A 264 -10.65 -3.89 -4.46
N TYR A 265 -10.12 -3.59 -3.29
CA TYR A 265 -10.43 -2.40 -2.51
C TYR A 265 -9.16 -1.59 -2.34
N ASP A 266 -8.82 -0.82 -3.38
CA ASP A 266 -7.53 -0.19 -3.54
C ASP A 266 -7.27 0.90 -2.51
N LEU A 267 -6.05 0.91 -1.95
CA LEU A 267 -5.55 1.99 -1.09
C LEU A 267 -4.80 3.00 -1.96
N ALA A 268 -5.16 4.26 -1.82
CA ALA A 268 -4.58 5.35 -2.58
C ALA A 268 -4.23 6.55 -1.70
N ILE A 269 -3.30 7.36 -2.17
CA ILE A 269 -3.04 8.71 -1.68
C ILE A 269 -3.79 9.68 -2.59
N LEU A 270 -4.67 10.48 -2.00
CA LEU A 270 -5.41 11.55 -2.66
C LEU A 270 -4.67 12.86 -2.50
N TYR A 271 -4.61 13.69 -3.52
CA TYR A 271 -3.94 15.00 -3.47
C TYR A 271 -4.43 15.91 -4.59
N ASP A 272 -4.17 17.22 -4.46
CA ASP A 272 -4.36 18.17 -5.55
C ASP A 272 -3.13 18.18 -6.47
N LYS A 273 -3.34 17.90 -7.76
CA LYS A 273 -2.26 17.95 -8.77
C LYS A 273 -1.62 19.33 -8.95
N ASN A 274 -2.29 20.39 -8.50
CA ASN A 274 -1.81 21.76 -8.57
C ASN A 274 -1.15 22.22 -7.26
N SER A 275 -1.02 21.35 -6.26
CA SER A 275 -0.37 21.68 -4.99
C SER A 275 1.09 22.09 -5.19
N ASP A 276 1.53 23.14 -4.50
CA ASP A 276 2.94 23.55 -4.44
C ASP A 276 3.85 22.45 -3.84
N ARG A 277 3.25 21.53 -3.09
CA ARG A 277 3.94 20.38 -2.47
C ARG A 277 3.84 19.10 -3.32
N ARG A 278 3.40 19.21 -4.57
CA ARG A 278 3.18 18.05 -5.44
C ARG A 278 4.39 17.12 -5.53
N ALA A 279 5.58 17.65 -5.72
CA ALA A 279 6.79 16.84 -5.86
C ALA A 279 7.06 16.00 -4.61
N GLU A 280 6.87 16.58 -3.43
CA GLU A 280 7.00 15.91 -2.14
C GLU A 280 5.94 14.80 -1.96
N ILE A 281 4.70 15.09 -2.36
CA ILE A 281 3.60 14.13 -2.29
C ILE A 281 3.84 12.97 -3.24
N GLU A 282 4.28 13.22 -4.47
CA GLU A 282 4.59 12.18 -5.46
C GLU A 282 5.77 11.30 -5.00
N GLU A 283 6.78 11.89 -4.35
CA GLU A 283 7.87 11.12 -3.73
C GLU A 283 7.35 10.19 -2.63
N LEU A 284 6.50 10.70 -1.73
CA LEU A 284 5.85 9.88 -0.70
C LEU A 284 5.01 8.75 -1.32
N CYS A 285 4.26 9.04 -2.39
CA CYS A 285 3.51 8.02 -3.13
C CYS A 285 4.41 6.87 -3.59
N GLN A 286 5.57 7.19 -4.17
CA GLN A 286 6.53 6.18 -4.64
C GLN A 286 7.14 5.38 -3.49
N ILE A 287 7.48 6.04 -2.38
CA ILE A 287 8.01 5.38 -1.18
C ILE A 287 6.99 4.38 -0.65
N MET A 288 5.74 4.83 -0.46
CA MET A 288 4.68 3.98 0.08
C MET A 288 4.31 2.82 -0.85
N TYR A 289 4.29 3.07 -2.17
CA TYR A 289 4.06 2.02 -3.16
C TYR A 289 5.10 0.90 -3.05
N ARG A 290 6.40 1.26 -3.06
CA ARG A 290 7.50 0.30 -2.93
C ARG A 290 7.45 -0.46 -1.60
N TYR A 291 7.16 0.24 -0.53
CA TYR A 291 7.05 -0.38 0.79
C TYR A 291 5.97 -1.45 0.83
N TYR A 292 4.78 -1.18 0.30
CA TYR A 292 3.70 -2.15 0.25
C TYR A 292 3.92 -3.27 -0.77
N GLU A 293 4.64 -2.98 -1.88
CA GLU A 293 5.04 -4.02 -2.83
C GLU A 293 5.99 -5.06 -2.19
N MET A 294 6.91 -4.60 -1.33
CA MET A 294 7.82 -5.48 -0.59
C MET A 294 7.19 -6.17 0.62
N ASN A 295 6.08 -5.63 1.13
CA ASN A 295 5.40 -6.10 2.33
C ASN A 295 3.89 -6.31 2.08
N PRO A 296 3.50 -7.27 1.22
CA PRO A 296 2.12 -7.43 0.77
C PRO A 296 1.14 -7.84 1.88
N ASP A 297 1.62 -8.44 2.96
CA ASP A 297 0.80 -8.96 4.06
C ASP A 297 0.53 -7.92 5.17
N LEU A 298 1.07 -6.72 5.07
CA LEU A 298 0.78 -5.66 6.04
C LEU A 298 -0.70 -5.22 5.99
N PRO A 299 -1.28 -4.83 7.13
CA PRO A 299 -2.66 -4.35 7.23
C PRO A 299 -2.92 -3.04 6.47
#